data_428e2c05b7515218112cefa2e7022367
#
_entry.id   428e2c05b7515218112cefa2e7022367
#
_cell.length_a   1.000
_cell.length_b   1.000
_cell.length_c   1.000
_cell.angle_alpha   90.00
_cell.angle_beta   90.00
_cell.angle_gamma   90.00
#
_symmetry.space_group_name_H-M   'P 1'
#
loop_
_entity.id
_entity.type
_entity.pdbx_description
1 polymer ?
#
loop_
_entity_poly.entity_id
_entity_poly.type
_entity_poly.pdbx_seq_one_letter_code
_entity_poly.pdbx_strand_id
1 'polypeptide(L)'
;MCWIKGNTLTQYNRLDINGFFLFYVSLEMNAIETLNYMIVTIIATIGFLVSIILYINNKDKALSARLLAGILLCISLFAVNYTLMGTSFFVKYPHAWRIPAFFSGLMPPMLYLYVQSILNQQFKLRFRDYFLFIPAIIYTINFLPFYLLSTEDKRALIVKMLINKQLAAQEIDGQFPLGWGILIRLGTGLLFCCLALVKIRKSKVALLIKGDEDTQNHEIYAWLYHLTYCVLFSFALLMLWFVLLLSKVFELYPAISLTSAGCILLICGYLLFKPSILYGLKGWIVQPSLSSEEAIEDRLHKIDISNHPKTSFFTTEMRTEMSVRLENHFKNNKPFLAAGYKIKDLSQELGIPIYLISLFINQEYGKNFNELINDYRVDYVEDLLKQSPDSQSFTLEAIAQSAGFKSRNTFIGAVKKKSGMTPSSYFSKKVT
;
A
#
# COMPACT_ATOMS: atom_id res chain seq x y z
N MET A 1 3.58 -32.22 29.21
CA MET A 1 2.62 -33.32 29.39
C MET A 1 1.83 -33.07 30.69
N CYS A 2 0.81 -32.21 30.63
CA CYS A 2 -0.04 -31.94 31.80
C CYS A 2 -1.37 -32.63 31.55
N TRP A 3 -1.51 -33.77 32.20
CA TRP A 3 -2.72 -34.58 32.25
C TRP A 3 -3.85 -33.76 32.90
N ILE A 4 -4.89 -33.47 32.13
CA ILE A 4 -6.17 -33.02 32.68
C ILE A 4 -6.76 -34.20 33.38
N LYS A 5 -6.63 -34.24 34.73
CA LYS A 5 -7.23 -35.29 35.58
C LYS A 5 -8.74 -35.31 35.36
N GLY A 6 -9.24 -36.50 34.98
CA GLY A 6 -10.59 -36.81 34.55
C GLY A 6 -11.72 -36.74 35.58
N ASN A 7 -11.71 -35.83 36.56
CA ASN A 7 -12.73 -35.79 37.59
C ASN A 7 -13.62 -34.53 37.62
N THR A 8 -13.43 -33.58 36.68
CA THR A 8 -14.32 -32.41 36.61
C THR A 8 -15.26 -32.43 35.41
N LEU A 9 -15.06 -33.33 34.46
CA LEU A 9 -15.92 -33.44 33.24
C LEU A 9 -17.26 -34.13 33.53
N THR A 10 -17.35 -34.99 34.57
CA THR A 10 -18.56 -35.78 34.85
C THR A 10 -19.69 -35.01 35.54
N GLN A 11 -19.42 -33.86 36.12
CA GLN A 11 -20.45 -33.08 36.80
C GLN A 11 -21.22 -32.12 35.85
N TYR A 12 -20.70 -31.83 34.67
CA TYR A 12 -21.35 -30.96 33.69
C TYR A 12 -22.08 -31.72 32.57
N ASN A 13 -21.97 -33.05 32.51
CA ASN A 13 -22.59 -33.90 31.47
C ASN A 13 -24.10 -34.04 31.57
N ARG A 14 -24.79 -33.37 32.50
CA ARG A 14 -26.25 -33.41 32.65
C ARG A 14 -26.94 -32.04 32.54
N LEU A 15 -26.24 -31.00 32.26
CA LEU A 15 -26.92 -29.78 31.88
C LEU A 15 -27.38 -29.95 30.43
N ASP A 16 -28.69 -30.01 30.25
CA ASP A 16 -29.36 -30.02 28.96
C ASP A 16 -28.77 -28.83 28.10
N ILE A 17 -27.94 -29.18 27.10
CA ILE A 17 -27.28 -28.23 26.24
C ILE A 17 -28.29 -27.30 25.57
N ASN A 18 -29.52 -27.79 25.36
CA ASN A 18 -30.62 -27.00 24.80
C ASN A 18 -31.20 -26.02 25.84
N GLY A 19 -31.32 -26.41 27.09
CA GLY A 19 -31.77 -25.53 28.17
C GLY A 19 -30.73 -24.43 28.50
N PHE A 20 -29.44 -24.76 28.42
CA PHE A 20 -28.37 -23.79 28.60
C PHE A 20 -28.22 -22.85 27.39
N PHE A 21 -28.48 -23.36 26.19
CA PHE A 21 -28.55 -22.57 24.96
C PHE A 21 -29.72 -21.55 25.02
N LEU A 22 -30.89 -21.96 25.49
CA LEU A 22 -32.02 -21.05 25.71
C LEU A 22 -31.74 -20.03 26.81
N PHE A 23 -31.04 -20.41 27.88
CA PHE A 23 -30.62 -19.50 28.96
C PHE A 23 -29.56 -18.50 28.48
N TYR A 24 -28.58 -18.89 27.64
CA TYR A 24 -27.58 -18.01 27.10
C TYR A 24 -28.18 -17.05 26.04
N VAL A 25 -29.16 -17.49 25.27
CA VAL A 25 -29.94 -16.67 24.33
C VAL A 25 -30.95 -15.77 25.04
N SER A 26 -31.47 -16.18 26.20
CA SER A 26 -32.39 -15.40 27.04
C SER A 26 -31.68 -14.42 28.00
N LEU A 27 -30.37 -14.48 28.13
CA LEU A 27 -29.59 -13.35 28.63
C LEU A 27 -29.83 -12.21 27.63
N GLU A 28 -30.82 -11.38 27.93
CA GLU A 28 -31.14 -10.14 27.23
C GLU A 28 -29.83 -9.41 26.93
N MET A 29 -29.35 -9.56 25.70
CA MET A 29 -28.22 -8.74 25.25
C MET A 29 -28.64 -7.30 25.46
N ASN A 30 -27.92 -6.59 26.30
CA ASN A 30 -28.18 -5.19 26.55
C ASN A 30 -28.25 -4.47 25.20
N ALA A 31 -29.24 -3.60 25.01
CA ALA A 31 -29.41 -2.85 23.75
C ALA A 31 -28.11 -2.20 23.26
N ILE A 32 -27.25 -1.80 24.24
CA ILE A 32 -25.91 -1.25 23.98
C ILE A 32 -24.97 -2.27 23.34
N GLU A 33 -24.98 -3.53 23.81
CA GLU A 33 -24.13 -4.60 23.23
C GLU A 33 -24.61 -4.95 21.84
N THR A 34 -25.91 -5.05 21.60
CA THR A 34 -26.49 -5.29 20.28
C THR A 34 -26.10 -4.19 19.30
N LEU A 35 -26.20 -2.92 19.71
CA LEU A 35 -25.80 -1.77 18.91
C LEU A 35 -24.29 -1.83 18.57
N ASN A 36 -23.44 -2.18 19.56
CA ASN A 36 -22.02 -2.35 19.34
C ASN A 36 -21.73 -3.43 18.29
N TYR A 37 -22.37 -4.60 18.39
CA TYR A 37 -22.20 -5.69 17.41
C TYR A 37 -22.65 -5.27 16.00
N MET A 38 -23.75 -4.53 15.87
CA MET A 38 -24.21 -4.00 14.57
C MET A 38 -23.20 -3.04 13.97
N ILE A 39 -22.71 -2.07 14.76
CA ILE A 39 -21.71 -1.07 14.31
C ILE A 39 -20.42 -1.78 13.86
N VAL A 40 -19.89 -2.69 14.67
CA VAL A 40 -18.66 -3.42 14.34
C VAL A 40 -18.82 -4.26 13.08
N THR A 41 -19.97 -4.90 12.90
CA THR A 41 -20.26 -5.73 11.69
C THR A 41 -20.33 -4.87 10.44
N ILE A 42 -20.99 -3.71 10.49
CA ILE A 42 -21.04 -2.77 9.36
C ILE A 42 -19.63 -2.30 8.99
N ILE A 43 -18.83 -1.88 9.99
CA ILE A 43 -17.47 -1.39 9.75
C ILE A 43 -16.57 -2.50 9.21
N ALA A 44 -16.65 -3.71 9.75
CA ALA A 44 -15.90 -4.86 9.26
C ALA A 44 -16.27 -5.22 7.81
N THR A 45 -17.55 -5.08 7.44
CA THR A 45 -18.01 -5.27 6.05
C THR A 45 -17.40 -4.23 5.12
N ILE A 46 -17.30 -2.95 5.54
CA ILE A 46 -16.61 -1.91 4.77
C ILE A 46 -15.14 -2.29 4.57
N GLY A 47 -14.44 -2.71 5.63
CA GLY A 47 -13.04 -3.15 5.53
C GLY A 47 -12.86 -4.34 4.58
N PHE A 48 -13.79 -5.31 4.61
CA PHE A 48 -13.80 -6.44 3.70
C PHE A 48 -14.01 -6.03 2.24
N LEU A 49 -14.98 -5.14 1.96
CA LEU A 49 -15.22 -4.61 0.62
C LEU A 49 -14.00 -3.85 0.08
N VAL A 50 -13.38 -2.99 0.89
CA VAL A 50 -12.16 -2.26 0.49
C VAL A 50 -11.00 -3.23 0.23
N SER A 51 -10.88 -4.30 1.01
CA SER A 51 -9.89 -5.37 0.77
C SER A 51 -10.10 -6.03 -0.60
N ILE A 52 -11.34 -6.36 -0.96
CA ILE A 52 -11.68 -6.94 -2.26
C ILE A 52 -11.37 -5.95 -3.39
N ILE A 53 -11.74 -4.68 -3.25
CA ILE A 53 -11.46 -3.63 -4.24
C ILE A 53 -9.95 -3.51 -4.47
N LEU A 54 -9.14 -3.46 -3.40
CA LEU A 54 -7.67 -3.43 -3.49
C LEU A 54 -7.10 -4.65 -4.21
N TYR A 55 -7.67 -5.83 -3.97
CA TYR A 55 -7.21 -7.07 -4.59
C TYR A 55 -7.56 -7.14 -6.09
N ILE A 56 -8.79 -6.76 -6.46
CA ILE A 56 -9.31 -6.87 -7.84
C ILE A 56 -8.73 -5.77 -8.73
N ASN A 57 -8.74 -4.52 -8.28
CA ASN A 57 -8.32 -3.38 -9.10
C ASN A 57 -6.82 -3.36 -9.39
N ASN A 58 -6.03 -4.08 -8.60
CA ASN A 58 -4.59 -4.22 -8.82
C ASN A 58 -4.26 -5.41 -9.76
N LYS A 59 -4.82 -5.40 -10.97
CA LYS A 59 -4.60 -6.43 -11.99
C LYS A 59 -3.13 -6.65 -12.34
N ASP A 60 -2.31 -5.61 -12.23
CA ASP A 60 -0.87 -5.68 -12.47
C ASP A 60 -0.06 -6.37 -11.37
N LYS A 61 -0.74 -7.01 -10.42
CA LYS A 61 -0.12 -7.89 -9.42
C LYS A 61 0.89 -7.19 -8.49
N ALA A 62 0.73 -5.89 -8.23
CA ALA A 62 1.59 -5.20 -7.27
C ALA A 62 1.51 -5.87 -5.90
N LEU A 63 2.63 -6.36 -5.40
CA LEU A 63 2.73 -7.07 -4.12
C LEU A 63 2.21 -6.21 -2.97
N SER A 64 2.52 -4.91 -2.98
CA SER A 64 2.07 -3.94 -1.97
C SER A 64 0.55 -3.90 -1.82
N ALA A 65 -0.18 -3.85 -2.92
CA ALA A 65 -1.65 -3.81 -2.87
C ALA A 65 -2.26 -5.11 -2.34
N ARG A 66 -1.67 -6.27 -2.68
CA ARG A 66 -2.09 -7.56 -2.14
C ARG A 66 -1.83 -7.67 -0.64
N LEU A 67 -0.69 -7.15 -0.17
CA LEU A 67 -0.36 -7.11 1.25
C LEU A 67 -1.31 -6.20 2.01
N LEU A 68 -1.63 -5.01 1.48
CA LEU A 68 -2.59 -4.09 2.10
C LEU A 68 -4.00 -4.69 2.13
N ALA A 69 -4.44 -5.32 1.04
CA ALA A 69 -5.69 -6.06 1.00
C ALA A 69 -5.74 -7.17 2.06
N GLY A 70 -4.66 -7.95 2.19
CA GLY A 70 -4.52 -8.99 3.21
C GLY A 70 -4.57 -8.43 4.65
N ILE A 71 -3.94 -7.29 4.92
CA ILE A 71 -4.00 -6.62 6.22
C ILE A 71 -5.44 -6.25 6.57
N LEU A 72 -6.16 -5.57 5.64
CA LEU A 72 -7.56 -5.19 5.86
C LEU A 72 -8.47 -6.40 6.03
N LEU A 73 -8.26 -7.46 5.24
CA LEU A 73 -8.98 -8.72 5.39
C LEU A 73 -8.79 -9.31 6.79
N CYS A 74 -7.54 -9.39 7.26
CA CYS A 74 -7.22 -9.94 8.59
C CYS A 74 -7.86 -9.13 9.72
N ILE A 75 -7.81 -7.80 9.67
CA ILE A 75 -8.43 -6.94 10.69
C ILE A 75 -9.95 -7.10 10.66
N SER A 76 -10.56 -7.15 9.47
CA SER A 76 -12.01 -7.31 9.32
C SER A 76 -12.50 -8.66 9.84
N LEU A 77 -11.81 -9.77 9.51
CA LEU A 77 -12.12 -11.08 10.05
C LEU A 77 -11.96 -11.14 11.57
N PHE A 78 -10.95 -10.46 12.10
CA PHE A 78 -10.73 -10.37 13.54
C PHE A 78 -11.86 -9.58 14.24
N ALA A 79 -12.33 -8.48 13.65
CA ALA A 79 -13.46 -7.70 14.16
C ALA A 79 -14.76 -8.54 14.17
N VAL A 80 -15.06 -9.23 13.06
CA VAL A 80 -16.22 -10.15 12.97
C VAL A 80 -16.14 -11.29 14.00
N ASN A 81 -14.94 -11.83 14.26
CA ASN A 81 -14.78 -12.87 15.25
C ASN A 81 -15.32 -12.46 16.64
N TYR A 82 -15.02 -11.24 17.08
CA TYR A 82 -15.52 -10.75 18.37
C TYR A 82 -17.04 -10.59 18.37
N THR A 83 -17.61 -10.16 17.25
CA THR A 83 -19.08 -10.09 17.11
C THR A 83 -19.70 -11.50 17.21
N LEU A 84 -19.09 -12.48 16.54
CA LEU A 84 -19.56 -13.88 16.60
C LEU A 84 -19.44 -14.53 17.97
N MET A 85 -18.44 -14.11 18.77
CA MET A 85 -18.32 -14.58 20.17
C MET A 85 -19.50 -14.14 21.05
N GLY A 86 -20.18 -13.04 20.73
CA GLY A 86 -21.40 -12.61 21.39
C GLY A 86 -22.66 -13.35 20.94
N THR A 87 -22.54 -14.27 19.99
CA THR A 87 -23.64 -15.07 19.46
C THR A 87 -23.47 -16.55 19.74
N SER A 88 -24.49 -17.35 19.41
CA SER A 88 -24.42 -18.82 19.48
C SER A 88 -23.60 -19.46 18.35
N PHE A 89 -23.01 -18.67 17.46
CA PHE A 89 -22.33 -19.15 16.25
C PHE A 89 -21.29 -20.23 16.53
N PHE A 90 -20.38 -20.00 17.49
CA PHE A 90 -19.32 -20.96 17.80
C PHE A 90 -19.81 -22.22 18.55
N VAL A 91 -20.92 -22.13 19.25
CA VAL A 91 -21.56 -23.32 19.86
C VAL A 91 -22.17 -24.19 18.76
N LYS A 92 -22.78 -23.57 17.75
CA LYS A 92 -23.34 -24.27 16.58
C LYS A 92 -22.24 -24.82 15.65
N TYR A 93 -21.15 -24.04 15.44
CA TYR A 93 -20.04 -24.38 14.55
C TYR A 93 -18.71 -24.39 15.29
N PRO A 94 -18.47 -25.39 16.18
CA PRO A 94 -17.31 -25.39 17.08
C PRO A 94 -15.96 -25.48 16.37
N HIS A 95 -15.90 -26.00 15.14
CA HIS A 95 -14.69 -26.07 14.35
C HIS A 95 -14.17 -24.70 13.88
N ALA A 96 -15.03 -23.68 13.88
CA ALA A 96 -14.65 -22.32 13.48
C ALA A 96 -13.98 -21.50 14.62
N TRP A 97 -13.98 -21.98 15.87
CA TRP A 97 -13.60 -21.21 17.06
C TRP A 97 -12.25 -20.49 16.97
N ARG A 98 -11.20 -21.16 16.55
CA ARG A 98 -9.84 -20.58 16.51
C ARG A 98 -9.36 -20.15 15.12
N ILE A 99 -10.17 -20.29 14.08
CA ILE A 99 -9.80 -19.86 12.71
C ILE A 99 -9.41 -18.38 12.64
N PRO A 100 -10.16 -17.43 13.25
CA PRO A 100 -9.80 -16.02 13.20
C PRO A 100 -8.49 -15.66 13.93
N ALA A 101 -8.08 -16.48 14.89
CA ALA A 101 -6.82 -16.30 15.60
C ALA A 101 -5.61 -16.44 14.67
N PHE A 102 -5.66 -17.34 13.69
CA PHE A 102 -4.65 -17.49 12.65
C PHE A 102 -4.47 -16.20 11.86
N PHE A 103 -5.57 -15.61 11.39
CA PHE A 103 -5.52 -14.37 10.59
C PHE A 103 -4.93 -13.19 11.36
N SER A 104 -5.18 -13.11 12.69
CA SER A 104 -4.59 -12.06 13.51
C SER A 104 -3.06 -12.16 13.61
N GLY A 105 -2.51 -13.38 13.54
CA GLY A 105 -1.07 -13.63 13.52
C GLY A 105 -0.40 -13.30 12.19
N LEU A 106 -1.15 -13.35 11.08
CA LEU A 106 -0.61 -13.02 9.74
C LEU A 106 -0.44 -11.53 9.50
N MET A 107 -1.26 -10.69 10.15
CA MET A 107 -1.29 -9.25 9.90
C MET A 107 0.05 -8.54 10.19
N PRO A 108 0.75 -8.77 11.31
CA PRO A 108 1.99 -8.04 11.62
C PRO A 108 3.12 -8.26 10.61
N PRO A 109 3.48 -9.49 10.19
CA PRO A 109 4.48 -9.69 9.15
C PRO A 109 4.04 -9.12 7.80
N MET A 110 2.73 -9.17 7.46
CA MET A 110 2.22 -8.52 6.25
C MET A 110 2.41 -7.01 6.27
N LEU A 111 2.18 -6.35 7.41
CA LEU A 111 2.44 -4.91 7.57
C LEU A 111 3.91 -4.57 7.32
N TYR A 112 4.83 -5.32 7.92
CA TYR A 112 6.26 -5.11 7.71
C TYR A 112 6.67 -5.29 6.24
N LEU A 113 6.20 -6.36 5.59
CA LEU A 113 6.43 -6.63 4.17
C LEU A 113 5.79 -5.56 3.27
N TYR A 114 4.61 -5.04 3.64
CA TYR A 114 3.96 -3.93 2.95
C TYR A 114 4.84 -2.68 2.98
N VAL A 115 5.29 -2.27 4.15
CA VAL A 115 6.22 -1.13 4.30
C VAL A 115 7.48 -1.35 3.46
N GLN A 116 8.04 -2.55 3.49
CA GLN A 116 9.24 -2.89 2.72
C GLN A 116 8.98 -2.83 1.20
N SER A 117 7.82 -3.28 0.75
CA SER A 117 7.45 -3.28 -0.68
C SER A 117 7.17 -1.87 -1.23
N ILE A 118 6.71 -0.94 -0.37
CA ILE A 118 6.53 0.47 -0.75
C ILE A 118 7.87 1.19 -0.79
N LEU A 119 8.72 1.01 0.22
CA LEU A 119 10.02 1.67 0.31
C LEU A 119 11.05 1.14 -0.70
N ASN A 120 10.86 -0.08 -1.21
CA ASN A 120 11.73 -0.68 -2.22
C ASN A 120 10.90 -1.22 -3.38
N GLN A 121 10.81 -0.46 -4.47
CA GLN A 121 10.02 -0.82 -5.67
C GLN A 121 10.45 -2.13 -6.34
N GLN A 122 11.71 -2.50 -6.20
CA GLN A 122 12.26 -3.76 -6.75
C GLN A 122 12.09 -4.94 -5.78
N PHE A 123 11.37 -4.71 -4.66
CA PHE A 123 11.18 -5.75 -3.66
C PHE A 123 10.38 -6.93 -4.26
N LYS A 124 10.99 -8.10 -4.20
CA LYS A 124 10.36 -9.39 -4.51
C LYS A 124 10.45 -10.26 -3.27
N LEU A 125 9.37 -10.95 -2.94
CA LEU A 125 9.37 -11.92 -1.85
C LEU A 125 10.42 -12.99 -2.12
N ARG A 126 11.34 -13.17 -1.17
CA ARG A 126 12.35 -14.22 -1.14
C ARG A 126 11.92 -15.32 -0.19
N PHE A 127 12.46 -16.49 -0.32
CA PHE A 127 12.17 -17.62 0.58
C PHE A 127 12.36 -17.24 2.08
N ARG A 128 13.36 -16.42 2.38
CA ARG A 128 13.62 -15.91 3.74
C ARG A 128 12.48 -15.06 4.33
N ASP A 129 11.69 -14.39 3.50
CA ASP A 129 10.61 -13.53 3.97
C ASP A 129 9.42 -14.34 4.51
N TYR A 130 9.30 -15.62 4.11
CA TYR A 130 8.28 -16.53 4.65
C TYR A 130 8.57 -16.93 6.10
N PHE A 131 9.81 -16.85 6.56
CA PHE A 131 10.14 -17.10 7.97
C PHE A 131 9.52 -16.07 8.93
N LEU A 132 9.17 -14.88 8.44
CA LEU A 132 8.46 -13.87 9.22
C LEU A 132 7.07 -14.34 9.68
N PHE A 133 6.48 -15.35 9.03
CA PHE A 133 5.20 -15.93 9.37
C PHE A 133 5.29 -17.10 10.37
N ILE A 134 6.49 -17.54 10.74
CA ILE A 134 6.70 -18.62 11.72
C ILE A 134 5.97 -18.37 13.03
N PRO A 135 5.97 -17.16 13.63
CA PRO A 135 5.22 -16.94 14.89
C PRO A 135 3.72 -17.19 14.73
N ALA A 136 3.12 -16.87 13.59
CA ALA A 136 1.71 -17.15 13.32
C ALA A 136 1.45 -18.65 13.19
N ILE A 137 2.36 -19.40 12.57
CA ILE A 137 2.28 -20.85 12.44
C ILE A 137 2.39 -21.52 13.82
N ILE A 138 3.39 -21.12 14.62
CA ILE A 138 3.59 -21.64 16.00
C ILE A 138 2.34 -21.36 16.85
N TYR A 139 1.79 -20.14 16.74
CA TYR A 139 0.58 -19.78 17.45
C TYR A 139 -0.62 -20.65 17.04
N THR A 140 -0.73 -21.00 15.76
CA THR A 140 -1.81 -21.87 15.25
C THR A 140 -1.63 -23.33 15.73
N ILE A 141 -0.40 -23.84 15.73
CA ILE A 141 -0.06 -25.18 16.22
C ILE A 141 -0.39 -25.32 17.72
N ASN A 142 -0.32 -24.22 18.48
CA ASN A 142 -0.73 -24.20 19.88
C ASN A 142 -2.14 -24.77 20.10
N PHE A 143 -3.06 -24.58 19.16
CA PHE A 143 -4.45 -25.06 19.27
C PHE A 143 -4.69 -26.44 18.64
N LEU A 144 -3.64 -27.15 18.25
CA LEU A 144 -3.78 -28.50 17.70
C LEU A 144 -4.59 -29.45 18.60
N PRO A 145 -4.40 -29.47 19.94
CA PRO A 145 -5.21 -30.32 20.81
C PRO A 145 -6.71 -30.03 20.73
N PHE A 146 -7.08 -28.75 20.68
CA PHE A 146 -8.46 -28.35 20.48
C PHE A 146 -9.05 -28.88 19.16
N TYR A 147 -8.29 -28.81 18.07
CA TYR A 147 -8.76 -29.31 16.78
C TYR A 147 -8.93 -30.83 16.73
N LEU A 148 -8.20 -31.57 17.56
CA LEU A 148 -8.29 -33.04 17.67
C LEU A 148 -9.45 -33.53 18.57
N LEU A 149 -10.09 -32.65 19.35
CA LEU A 149 -11.23 -33.00 20.17
C LEU A 149 -12.45 -33.43 19.35
N SER A 150 -13.35 -34.22 19.94
CA SER A 150 -14.66 -34.50 19.37
C SER A 150 -15.49 -33.20 19.26
N THR A 151 -16.51 -33.19 18.39
CA THR A 151 -17.42 -32.05 18.25
C THR A 151 -18.12 -31.68 19.54
N GLU A 152 -18.49 -32.69 20.36
CA GLU A 152 -19.15 -32.53 21.66
C GLU A 152 -18.20 -31.88 22.67
N ASP A 153 -16.97 -32.38 22.79
CA ASP A 153 -15.97 -31.83 23.70
C ASP A 153 -15.57 -30.39 23.32
N LYS A 154 -15.43 -30.11 22.03
CA LYS A 154 -15.22 -28.71 21.53
C LYS A 154 -16.34 -27.80 22.00
N ARG A 155 -17.60 -28.25 21.81
CA ARG A 155 -18.78 -27.47 22.20
C ARG A 155 -18.80 -27.21 23.71
N ALA A 156 -18.58 -28.25 24.54
CA ALA A 156 -18.52 -28.10 25.97
C ALA A 156 -17.42 -27.13 26.42
N LEU A 157 -16.23 -27.21 25.80
CA LEU A 157 -15.11 -26.33 26.11
C LEU A 157 -15.40 -24.90 25.71
N ILE A 158 -16.00 -24.68 24.51
CA ILE A 158 -16.41 -23.34 24.03
C ILE A 158 -17.44 -22.72 24.96
N VAL A 159 -18.48 -23.45 25.36
CA VAL A 159 -19.49 -22.96 26.31
C VAL A 159 -18.82 -22.52 27.61
N LYS A 160 -17.91 -23.33 28.18
CA LYS A 160 -17.15 -22.99 29.39
C LYS A 160 -16.35 -21.66 29.19
N MET A 161 -15.72 -21.47 28.04
CA MET A 161 -14.96 -20.26 27.73
C MET A 161 -15.85 -19.03 27.46
N LEU A 162 -17.05 -19.24 26.91
CA LEU A 162 -18.01 -18.14 26.70
C LEU A 162 -18.63 -17.65 28.00
N ILE A 163 -18.90 -18.57 28.96
CA ILE A 163 -19.39 -18.22 30.30
C ILE A 163 -18.31 -17.47 31.08
N ASN A 164 -17.09 -17.97 31.04
CA ASN A 164 -15.95 -17.35 31.71
C ASN A 164 -14.95 -16.85 30.66
N LYS A 165 -15.14 -15.62 30.21
CA LYS A 165 -14.32 -14.98 29.17
C LYS A 165 -12.83 -14.92 29.54
N GLN A 166 -12.48 -14.96 30.82
CA GLN A 166 -11.09 -15.02 31.28
C GLN A 166 -10.41 -16.32 30.83
N LEU A 167 -11.14 -17.46 30.84
CA LEU A 167 -10.61 -18.73 30.33
C LEU A 167 -10.30 -18.70 28.84
N ALA A 168 -11.15 -18.03 28.06
CA ALA A 168 -10.90 -17.80 26.62
C ALA A 168 -9.64 -16.95 26.37
N ALA A 169 -9.42 -15.94 27.19
CA ALA A 169 -8.24 -15.09 27.14
C ALA A 169 -6.97 -15.77 27.66
N GLN A 170 -7.10 -16.72 28.61
CA GLN A 170 -5.98 -17.52 29.03
C GLN A 170 -5.62 -18.66 28.06
N GLU A 171 -6.45 -18.84 27.00
CA GLU A 171 -6.23 -19.86 25.96
C GLU A 171 -6.10 -21.28 26.53
N ILE A 172 -7.03 -21.64 27.42
CA ILE A 172 -7.04 -22.98 28.11
C ILE A 172 -7.15 -24.14 27.10
N ASP A 173 -7.55 -23.89 25.89
CA ASP A 173 -7.68 -24.84 24.79
C ASP A 173 -6.36 -25.02 24.00
N GLY A 174 -5.31 -24.28 24.34
CA GLY A 174 -3.97 -24.39 23.78
C GLY A 174 -3.02 -25.28 24.55
N GLN A 175 -1.83 -25.53 24.00
CA GLN A 175 -0.73 -26.28 24.63
C GLN A 175 0.17 -25.41 25.48
N PHE A 176 0.25 -24.13 25.18
CA PHE A 176 1.12 -23.20 25.90
C PHE A 176 0.62 -22.95 27.31
N PRO A 177 1.51 -22.56 28.22
CA PRO A 177 1.09 -22.09 29.55
C PRO A 177 0.05 -20.96 29.40
N LEU A 178 -0.85 -20.84 30.36
CA LEU A 178 -1.98 -19.91 30.32
C LEU A 178 -1.55 -18.49 30.02
N GLY A 179 -2.13 -17.91 28.95
CA GLY A 179 -1.88 -16.56 28.50
C GLY A 179 -0.61 -16.35 27.65
N TRP A 180 0.29 -17.33 27.54
CA TRP A 180 1.51 -17.20 26.77
C TRP A 180 1.25 -17.04 25.27
N GLY A 181 0.24 -17.74 24.74
CA GLY A 181 -0.14 -17.61 23.33
C GLY A 181 -0.52 -16.18 22.98
N ILE A 182 -1.34 -15.53 23.81
CA ILE A 182 -1.69 -14.10 23.62
C ILE A 182 -0.46 -13.21 23.74
N LEU A 183 0.41 -13.41 24.73
CA LEU A 183 1.63 -12.61 24.89
C LEU A 183 2.54 -12.73 23.67
N ILE A 184 2.73 -13.93 23.13
CA ILE A 184 3.51 -14.14 21.90
C ILE A 184 2.87 -13.39 20.73
N ARG A 185 1.56 -13.51 20.55
CA ARG A 185 0.82 -12.84 19.48
C ARG A 185 0.91 -11.31 19.56
N LEU A 186 0.62 -10.74 20.74
CA LEU A 186 0.67 -9.29 20.95
C LEU A 186 2.11 -8.77 20.90
N GLY A 187 3.07 -9.49 21.50
CA GLY A 187 4.48 -9.13 21.46
C GLY A 187 5.06 -9.14 20.05
N THR A 188 4.73 -10.15 19.23
CA THR A 188 5.13 -10.17 17.82
C THR A 188 4.48 -9.03 17.02
N GLY A 189 3.21 -8.69 17.31
CA GLY A 189 2.52 -7.55 16.71
C GLY A 189 3.25 -6.24 16.97
N LEU A 190 3.58 -5.95 18.23
CA LEU A 190 4.34 -4.77 18.63
C LEU A 190 5.74 -4.76 18.00
N LEU A 191 6.44 -5.90 18.01
CA LEU A 191 7.76 -6.04 17.41
C LEU A 191 7.76 -5.65 15.92
N PHE A 192 6.86 -6.23 15.12
CA PHE A 192 6.78 -5.94 13.69
C PHE A 192 6.38 -4.49 13.40
N CYS A 193 5.50 -3.88 14.21
CA CYS A 193 5.20 -2.46 14.11
C CYS A 193 6.44 -1.60 14.40
N CYS A 194 7.21 -1.91 15.44
CA CYS A 194 8.47 -1.21 15.75
C CYS A 194 9.50 -1.36 14.61
N LEU A 195 9.66 -2.57 14.06
CA LEU A 195 10.57 -2.81 12.93
C LEU A 195 10.13 -2.01 11.69
N ALA A 196 8.82 -1.94 11.42
CA ALA A 196 8.27 -1.13 10.34
C ALA A 196 8.57 0.36 10.54
N LEU A 197 8.35 0.92 11.76
CA LEU A 197 8.65 2.31 12.08
C LEU A 197 10.15 2.64 11.95
N VAL A 198 11.02 1.76 12.43
CA VAL A 198 12.48 1.93 12.25
C VAL A 198 12.84 1.98 10.77
N LYS A 199 12.24 1.11 9.96
CA LYS A 199 12.47 1.06 8.51
C LYS A 199 12.00 2.35 7.83
N ILE A 200 10.80 2.83 8.17
CA ILE A 200 10.23 4.08 7.63
C ILE A 200 11.14 5.27 8.01
N ARG A 201 11.54 5.37 9.28
CA ARG A 201 12.43 6.45 9.76
C ARG A 201 13.77 6.46 9.04
N LYS A 202 14.44 5.30 8.93
CA LYS A 202 15.73 5.19 8.23
C LYS A 202 15.61 5.59 6.76
N SER A 203 14.56 5.19 6.07
CA SER A 203 14.31 5.55 4.67
C SER A 203 14.05 7.05 4.52
N LYS A 204 13.22 7.65 5.40
CA LYS A 204 12.93 9.09 5.38
C LYS A 204 14.18 9.93 5.60
N VAL A 205 15.00 9.57 6.60
CA VAL A 205 16.27 10.27 6.89
C VAL A 205 17.22 10.17 5.70
N ALA A 206 17.34 9.02 5.06
CA ALA A 206 18.17 8.85 3.87
C ALA A 206 17.75 9.74 2.69
N LEU A 207 16.44 10.01 2.52
CA LEU A 207 15.91 10.95 1.50
C LEU A 207 16.22 12.40 1.87
N LEU A 208 16.03 12.80 3.13
CA LEU A 208 16.34 14.16 3.60
C LEU A 208 17.82 14.51 3.39
N ILE A 209 18.73 13.58 3.67
CA ILE A 209 20.18 13.77 3.45
C ILE A 209 20.49 13.98 1.96
N LYS A 210 19.71 13.40 1.05
CA LYS A 210 19.87 13.55 -0.40
C LYS A 210 19.22 14.81 -0.98
N GLY A 211 18.54 15.63 -0.16
CA GLY A 211 17.88 16.87 -0.60
C GLY A 211 16.65 16.68 -1.49
N ASP A 212 16.04 15.49 -1.47
CA ASP A 212 14.87 15.16 -2.28
C ASP A 212 13.58 15.43 -1.49
N GLU A 213 13.20 16.70 -1.39
CA GLU A 213 11.95 17.16 -0.76
C GLU A 213 10.78 17.13 -1.75
N ASP A 214 10.53 16.00 -2.41
CA ASP A 214 9.34 15.89 -3.25
C ASP A 214 8.08 15.75 -2.38
N THR A 215 7.08 16.61 -2.64
CA THR A 215 5.75 16.59 -1.98
C THR A 215 5.08 15.22 -2.05
N GLN A 216 5.33 14.47 -3.11
CA GLN A 216 4.81 13.10 -3.27
C GLN A 216 5.41 12.13 -2.25
N ASN A 217 6.70 12.22 -1.97
CA ASN A 217 7.36 11.39 -0.97
C ASN A 217 6.77 11.64 0.42
N HIS A 218 6.43 12.90 0.74
CA HIS A 218 5.81 13.26 2.01
C HIS A 218 4.46 12.54 2.23
N GLU A 219 3.60 12.46 1.22
CA GLU A 219 2.30 11.77 1.33
C GLU A 219 2.44 10.27 1.57
N ILE A 220 3.42 9.63 0.91
CA ILE A 220 3.69 8.20 1.10
C ILE A 220 4.16 7.92 2.51
N TYR A 221 5.12 8.71 3.03
CA TYR A 221 5.59 8.54 4.40
C TYR A 221 4.47 8.82 5.41
N ALA A 222 3.64 9.85 5.18
CA ALA A 222 2.48 10.13 6.02
C ALA A 222 1.53 8.93 6.07
N TRP A 223 1.23 8.31 4.93
CA TRP A 223 0.43 7.10 4.84
C TRP A 223 1.05 5.92 5.60
N LEU A 224 2.33 5.63 5.37
CA LEU A 224 3.03 4.53 6.04
C LEU A 224 3.04 4.70 7.57
N TYR A 225 3.27 5.92 8.04
CA TYR A 225 3.16 6.24 9.47
C TYR A 225 1.74 6.07 9.97
N HIS A 226 0.74 6.61 9.27
CA HIS A 226 -0.66 6.49 9.65
C HIS A 226 -1.07 5.03 9.80
N LEU A 227 -0.84 4.20 8.78
CA LEU A 227 -1.15 2.77 8.81
C LEU A 227 -0.44 2.06 9.97
N THR A 228 0.87 2.29 10.11
CA THR A 228 1.68 1.62 11.14
C THR A 228 1.27 2.05 12.55
N TYR A 229 0.96 3.33 12.77
CA TYR A 229 0.47 3.82 14.07
C TYR A 229 -0.93 3.31 14.39
N CYS A 230 -1.86 3.23 13.43
CA CYS A 230 -3.17 2.62 13.65
C CYS A 230 -3.05 1.18 14.15
N VAL A 231 -2.20 0.38 13.49
CA VAL A 231 -1.97 -1.02 13.86
C VAL A 231 -1.23 -1.12 15.20
N LEU A 232 -0.18 -0.33 15.42
CA LEU A 232 0.57 -0.28 16.68
C LEU A 232 -0.35 0.07 17.86
N PHE A 233 -1.18 1.09 17.70
CA PHE A 233 -2.13 1.52 18.73
C PHE A 233 -3.14 0.42 19.06
N SER A 234 -3.64 -0.31 18.04
CA SER A 234 -4.52 -1.45 18.24
C SER A 234 -3.85 -2.56 19.06
N PHE A 235 -2.60 -2.92 18.75
CA PHE A 235 -1.87 -3.93 19.53
C PHE A 235 -1.55 -3.45 20.95
N ALA A 236 -1.22 -2.18 21.14
CA ALA A 236 -0.97 -1.60 22.44
C ALA A 236 -2.23 -1.61 23.33
N LEU A 237 -3.38 -1.23 22.76
CA LEU A 237 -4.67 -1.31 23.47
C LEU A 237 -5.06 -2.75 23.80
N LEU A 238 -4.84 -3.71 22.89
CA LEU A 238 -5.08 -5.12 23.16
C LEU A 238 -4.18 -5.66 24.26
N MET A 239 -2.91 -5.23 24.32
CA MET A 239 -1.99 -5.59 25.40
C MET A 239 -2.44 -4.99 26.74
N LEU A 240 -2.81 -3.71 26.76
CA LEU A 240 -3.36 -3.06 27.95
C LEU A 240 -4.62 -3.79 28.44
N TRP A 241 -5.54 -4.08 27.50
CA TRP A 241 -6.75 -4.82 27.83
C TRP A 241 -6.44 -6.21 28.42
N PHE A 242 -5.47 -6.94 27.88
CA PHE A 242 -5.05 -8.24 28.40
C PHE A 242 -4.54 -8.15 29.83
N VAL A 243 -3.73 -7.12 30.15
CA VAL A 243 -3.24 -6.86 31.50
C VAL A 243 -4.40 -6.55 32.47
N LEU A 244 -5.36 -5.72 32.05
CA LEU A 244 -6.54 -5.37 32.85
C LEU A 244 -7.45 -6.57 33.10
N LEU A 245 -7.59 -7.47 32.13
CA LEU A 245 -8.34 -8.71 32.28
C LEU A 245 -7.70 -9.64 33.32
N LEU A 246 -6.37 -9.77 33.32
CA LEU A 246 -5.64 -10.55 34.31
C LEU A 246 -5.82 -9.98 35.74
N SER A 247 -5.93 -8.68 35.86
CA SER A 247 -6.15 -7.95 37.12
C SER A 247 -7.60 -8.03 37.62
N LYS A 248 -8.53 -8.65 36.88
CA LYS A 248 -9.98 -8.72 37.14
C LYS A 248 -10.66 -7.37 37.31
N VAL A 249 -10.06 -6.29 36.81
CA VAL A 249 -10.53 -4.91 37.01
C VAL A 249 -11.67 -4.58 36.05
N PHE A 250 -11.69 -5.19 34.84
CA PHE A 250 -12.69 -4.86 33.83
C PHE A 250 -13.04 -6.04 32.91
N GLU A 251 -14.34 -6.21 32.61
CA GLU A 251 -14.83 -7.03 31.51
C GLU A 251 -14.97 -6.17 30.24
N LEU A 252 -13.86 -5.90 29.56
CA LEU A 252 -13.81 -4.99 28.41
C LEU A 252 -13.88 -5.70 27.05
N TYR A 253 -14.64 -6.78 26.93
CA TYR A 253 -14.83 -7.48 25.64
C TYR A 253 -15.33 -6.56 24.52
N PRO A 254 -16.31 -5.64 24.75
CA PRO A 254 -16.74 -4.71 23.73
C PRO A 254 -15.63 -3.75 23.25
N ALA A 255 -14.69 -3.40 24.12
CA ALA A 255 -13.60 -2.48 23.78
C ALA A 255 -12.66 -3.04 22.71
N ILE A 256 -12.45 -4.35 22.66
CA ILE A 256 -11.61 -5.00 21.64
C ILE A 256 -12.23 -4.87 20.24
N SER A 257 -13.52 -5.14 20.14
CA SER A 257 -14.23 -5.05 18.87
C SER A 257 -14.27 -3.61 18.35
N LEU A 258 -14.53 -2.64 19.24
CA LEU A 258 -14.50 -1.20 18.91
C LEU A 258 -13.11 -0.73 18.50
N THR A 259 -12.05 -1.22 19.13
CA THR A 259 -10.67 -0.91 18.75
C THR A 259 -10.37 -1.35 17.33
N SER A 260 -10.72 -2.60 16.98
CA SER A 260 -10.52 -3.11 15.61
C SER A 260 -11.39 -2.38 14.59
N ALA A 261 -12.64 -2.06 14.93
CA ALA A 261 -13.53 -1.28 14.07
C ALA A 261 -12.99 0.15 13.85
N GLY A 262 -12.52 0.82 14.91
CA GLY A 262 -11.88 2.13 14.82
C GLY A 262 -10.66 2.11 13.91
N CYS A 263 -9.81 1.08 14.01
CA CYS A 263 -8.65 0.90 13.13
C CYS A 263 -9.07 0.75 11.66
N ILE A 264 -10.10 -0.05 11.36
CA ILE A 264 -10.64 -0.19 10.01
C ILE A 264 -11.15 1.16 9.48
N LEU A 265 -11.93 1.91 10.28
CA LEU A 265 -12.44 3.21 9.87
C LEU A 265 -11.33 4.21 9.56
N LEU A 266 -10.29 4.29 10.40
CA LEU A 266 -9.16 5.19 10.19
C LEU A 266 -8.37 4.82 8.93
N ILE A 267 -8.13 3.55 8.68
CA ILE A 267 -7.43 3.08 7.49
C ILE A 267 -8.29 3.32 6.23
N CYS A 268 -9.54 2.87 6.24
CA CYS A 268 -10.44 3.02 5.09
C CYS A 268 -10.76 4.49 4.81
N GLY A 269 -10.97 5.31 5.86
CA GLY A 269 -11.17 6.75 5.73
C GLY A 269 -9.98 7.42 5.03
N TYR A 270 -8.75 7.12 5.47
CA TYR A 270 -7.57 7.67 4.80
C TYR A 270 -7.48 7.26 3.32
N LEU A 271 -7.78 5.99 3.00
CA LEU A 271 -7.77 5.49 1.62
C LEU A 271 -8.83 6.16 0.75
N LEU A 272 -10.01 6.50 1.29
CA LEU A 272 -11.06 7.22 0.58
C LEU A 272 -10.66 8.66 0.25
N PHE A 273 -9.97 9.36 1.18
CA PHE A 273 -9.47 10.72 0.95
C PHE A 273 -8.22 10.75 0.06
N LYS A 274 -7.52 9.63 -0.10
CA LYS A 274 -6.31 9.51 -0.92
C LYS A 274 -6.45 8.36 -1.93
N PRO A 275 -7.29 8.52 -2.95
CA PRO A 275 -7.58 7.45 -3.92
C PRO A 275 -6.36 6.96 -4.69
N SER A 276 -5.33 7.81 -4.84
CA SER A 276 -4.05 7.43 -5.43
C SER A 276 -3.37 6.24 -4.74
N ILE A 277 -3.54 6.12 -3.42
CA ILE A 277 -3.02 5.00 -2.64
C ILE A 277 -3.89 3.75 -2.85
N LEU A 278 -5.21 3.94 -2.95
CA LEU A 278 -6.19 2.87 -3.16
C LEU A 278 -5.99 2.18 -4.53
N TYR A 279 -5.69 2.96 -5.58
CA TYR A 279 -5.51 2.44 -6.94
C TYR A 279 -4.07 2.07 -7.29
N GLY A 280 -3.17 2.15 -6.35
CA GLY A 280 -1.79 1.67 -6.45
C GLY A 280 -0.74 2.77 -6.53
N LEU A 281 0.30 2.61 -5.72
CA LEU A 281 1.46 3.52 -5.61
C LEU A 281 2.53 3.23 -6.67
N LYS A 282 2.15 2.75 -7.86
CA LYS A 282 3.12 2.48 -8.93
C LYS A 282 3.81 3.78 -9.37
N GLY A 283 5.11 3.82 -9.21
CA GLY A 283 5.95 4.92 -9.73
C GLY A 283 6.14 6.10 -8.77
N TRP A 284 5.68 6.01 -7.50
CA TRP A 284 5.69 7.14 -6.57
C TRP A 284 6.98 7.33 -5.80
N ILE A 285 7.74 6.27 -5.52
CA ILE A 285 9.05 6.40 -4.90
C ILE A 285 10.11 6.21 -5.96
N VAL A 286 10.63 7.29 -6.48
CA VAL A 286 11.90 7.27 -7.21
C VAL A 286 13.00 7.14 -6.16
N GLN A 287 13.57 5.93 -6.01
CA GLN A 287 14.86 5.85 -5.33
C GLN A 287 15.87 6.62 -6.19
N PRO A 288 16.62 7.56 -5.64
CA PRO A 288 17.75 8.13 -6.34
C PRO A 288 18.86 7.08 -6.35
N SER A 289 18.79 6.11 -7.26
CA SER A 289 19.95 5.31 -7.64
C SER A 289 20.68 6.10 -8.70
N LEU A 290 21.91 6.49 -8.39
CA LEU A 290 22.99 6.88 -9.29
C LEU A 290 22.59 6.95 -10.78
N SER A 291 22.68 8.14 -11.40
CA SER A 291 22.44 8.42 -12.83
C SER A 291 21.04 8.13 -13.36
N SER A 292 20.04 8.85 -12.86
CA SER A 292 18.64 8.45 -13.05
C SER A 292 17.90 9.18 -14.20
N GLU A 293 18.52 10.05 -14.95
CA GLU A 293 17.89 10.63 -16.14
C GLU A 293 17.83 9.61 -17.27
N GLU A 294 18.87 8.82 -17.47
CA GLU A 294 18.89 7.72 -18.47
C GLU A 294 17.98 6.54 -18.10
N ALA A 295 17.82 6.24 -16.80
CA ALA A 295 17.01 5.10 -16.36
C ALA A 295 15.49 5.37 -16.43
N ILE A 296 15.05 6.62 -16.35
CA ILE A 296 13.64 7.00 -16.58
C ILE A 296 13.34 6.97 -18.07
N GLU A 297 14.25 7.44 -18.91
CA GLU A 297 14.14 7.33 -20.37
C GLU A 297 14.13 5.87 -20.84
N ASP A 298 14.99 5.02 -20.32
CA ASP A 298 15.07 3.60 -20.70
C ASP A 298 13.83 2.80 -20.23
N ARG A 299 13.16 3.21 -19.13
CA ARG A 299 11.89 2.62 -18.69
C ARG A 299 10.69 3.11 -19.49
N LEU A 300 10.66 4.35 -19.91
CA LEU A 300 9.63 4.86 -20.82
C LEU A 300 9.78 4.24 -22.22
N HIS A 301 11.00 3.92 -22.64
CA HIS A 301 11.27 3.16 -23.87
C HIS A 301 10.90 1.67 -23.78
N LYS A 302 10.92 1.07 -22.58
CA LYS A 302 10.58 -0.36 -22.35
C LYS A 302 9.10 -0.60 -22.00
N ILE A 303 8.27 0.41 -21.97
CA ILE A 303 6.82 0.21 -22.05
C ILE A 303 6.53 -0.13 -23.51
N ASP A 304 6.60 -1.43 -23.81
CA ASP A 304 6.29 -1.99 -25.09
C ASP A 304 4.80 -1.75 -25.41
N ILE A 305 4.54 -0.66 -26.13
CA ILE A 305 3.19 -0.19 -26.53
C ILE A 305 2.60 -1.16 -27.60
N SER A 306 3.39 -2.15 -28.05
CA SER A 306 2.95 -3.10 -29.07
C SER A 306 1.86 -4.09 -28.59
N ASN A 307 1.63 -4.23 -27.28
CA ASN A 307 0.71 -5.22 -26.70
C ASN A 307 -0.55 -4.67 -26.01
N HIS A 308 -0.83 -3.34 -26.08
CA HIS A 308 -2.13 -2.85 -25.65
C HIS A 308 -3.00 -2.49 -26.83
N PRO A 309 -4.28 -2.94 -26.85
CA PRO A 309 -5.22 -2.52 -27.88
C PRO A 309 -5.33 -1.00 -27.88
N LYS A 310 -5.39 -0.39 -29.08
CA LYS A 310 -5.53 1.06 -29.34
C LYS A 310 -6.81 1.64 -28.73
N THR A 311 -6.93 1.60 -27.41
CA THR A 311 -7.95 2.37 -26.68
C THR A 311 -7.35 3.74 -26.48
N SER A 312 -7.72 4.67 -27.34
CA SER A 312 -7.39 6.08 -27.25
C SER A 312 -7.83 6.62 -25.87
N PHE A 313 -6.88 6.88 -24.99
CA PHE A 313 -7.12 7.52 -23.68
C PHE A 313 -7.63 8.97 -23.82
N PHE A 314 -7.46 9.56 -25.01
CA PHE A 314 -7.88 10.92 -25.31
C PHE A 314 -9.00 10.89 -26.34
N THR A 315 -10.07 11.63 -26.09
CA THR A 315 -11.07 11.91 -27.11
C THR A 315 -10.45 12.85 -28.17
N THR A 316 -11.06 12.93 -29.35
CA THR A 316 -10.57 13.80 -30.42
C THR A 316 -10.50 15.26 -29.98
N GLU A 317 -11.49 15.71 -29.20
CA GLU A 317 -11.55 17.06 -28.65
C GLU A 317 -10.41 17.31 -27.64
N MET A 318 -10.15 16.39 -26.72
CA MET A 318 -9.06 16.48 -25.74
C MET A 318 -7.69 16.52 -26.42
N ARG A 319 -7.49 15.75 -27.50
CA ARG A 319 -6.25 15.77 -28.28
C ARG A 319 -6.03 17.12 -28.91
N THR A 320 -7.05 17.68 -29.58
CA THR A 320 -6.97 18.98 -30.23
C THR A 320 -6.70 20.07 -29.20
N GLU A 321 -7.39 20.07 -28.08
CA GLU A 321 -7.17 21.04 -27.01
C GLU A 321 -5.73 20.98 -26.47
N MET A 322 -5.22 19.78 -26.16
CA MET A 322 -3.86 19.59 -25.65
C MET A 322 -2.81 19.99 -26.67
N SER A 323 -2.97 19.65 -27.97
CA SER A 323 -2.07 20.10 -29.04
C SER A 323 -2.00 21.63 -29.11
N VAL A 324 -3.14 22.29 -29.17
CA VAL A 324 -3.22 23.74 -29.24
C VAL A 324 -2.58 24.41 -28.02
N ARG A 325 -2.85 23.91 -26.81
CA ARG A 325 -2.26 24.45 -25.58
C ARG A 325 -0.75 24.26 -25.53
N LEU A 326 -0.24 23.09 -25.93
CA LEU A 326 1.19 22.77 -25.93
C LEU A 326 1.93 23.61 -26.98
N GLU A 327 1.41 23.67 -28.23
CA GLU A 327 2.02 24.43 -29.32
C GLU A 327 2.03 25.92 -29.03
N ASN A 328 0.92 26.49 -28.54
CA ASN A 328 0.85 27.89 -28.13
C ASN A 328 1.85 28.22 -27.04
N HIS A 329 2.00 27.35 -26.07
CA HIS A 329 2.95 27.53 -24.99
C HIS A 329 4.40 27.55 -25.49
N PHE A 330 4.78 26.58 -26.33
CA PHE A 330 6.12 26.50 -26.89
C PHE A 330 6.41 27.68 -27.89
N LYS A 331 5.42 28.11 -28.65
CA LYS A 331 5.58 29.22 -29.60
C LYS A 331 5.72 30.56 -28.90
N ASN A 332 4.87 30.82 -27.89
CA ASN A 332 4.82 32.15 -27.25
C ASN A 332 5.89 32.30 -26.16
N ASN A 333 6.08 31.30 -25.32
CA ASN A 333 6.96 31.39 -24.16
C ASN A 333 8.36 30.83 -24.40
N LYS A 334 8.56 30.00 -25.43
CA LYS A 334 9.83 29.35 -25.78
C LYS A 334 10.56 28.73 -24.57
N PRO A 335 9.88 28.00 -23.70
CA PRO A 335 10.46 27.52 -22.43
C PRO A 335 11.63 26.55 -22.65
N PHE A 336 11.72 25.92 -23.82
CA PHE A 336 12.81 25.04 -24.24
C PHE A 336 14.18 25.73 -24.31
N LEU A 337 14.23 27.08 -24.37
CA LEU A 337 15.49 27.85 -24.32
C LEU A 337 16.12 27.85 -22.92
N ALA A 338 15.34 27.60 -21.87
CA ALA A 338 15.88 27.45 -20.54
C ALA A 338 16.73 26.16 -20.44
N ALA A 339 18.02 26.32 -20.07
CA ALA A 339 18.90 25.17 -19.90
C ALA A 339 18.42 24.31 -18.76
N GLY A 340 17.99 23.05 -19.05
CA GLY A 340 17.50 22.12 -18.05
C GLY A 340 15.99 22.12 -17.83
N TYR A 341 15.21 22.72 -18.71
CA TYR A 341 13.76 22.64 -18.70
C TYR A 341 13.26 21.19 -18.69
N LYS A 342 12.39 20.88 -17.74
CA LYS A 342 11.91 19.51 -17.46
C LYS A 342 10.41 19.40 -17.70
N ILE A 343 9.93 18.17 -17.90
CA ILE A 343 8.49 17.88 -18.02
C ILE A 343 7.69 18.33 -16.78
N LYS A 344 8.34 18.40 -15.61
CA LYS A 344 7.75 18.92 -14.37
C LYS A 344 7.43 20.40 -14.50
N ASP A 345 8.32 21.17 -15.09
CA ASP A 345 8.14 22.61 -15.29
C ASP A 345 6.95 22.85 -16.25
N LEU A 346 6.91 22.11 -17.37
CA LEU A 346 5.79 22.13 -18.31
C LEU A 346 4.46 21.73 -17.63
N SER A 347 4.50 20.73 -16.76
CA SER A 347 3.33 20.29 -15.99
C SER A 347 2.77 21.39 -15.08
N GLN A 348 3.66 22.12 -14.41
CA GLN A 348 3.29 23.25 -13.54
C GLN A 348 2.74 24.42 -14.33
N GLU A 349 3.38 24.76 -15.47
CA GLU A 349 3.00 25.88 -16.33
C GLU A 349 1.65 25.66 -17.03
N LEU A 350 1.37 24.44 -17.46
CA LEU A 350 0.10 24.09 -18.11
C LEU A 350 -1.01 23.66 -17.15
N GLY A 351 -0.67 23.34 -15.88
CA GLY A 351 -1.62 22.79 -14.92
C GLY A 351 -2.08 21.35 -15.27
N ILE A 352 -1.29 20.62 -16.07
CA ILE A 352 -1.61 19.27 -16.54
C ILE A 352 -0.68 18.26 -15.86
N PRO A 353 -1.21 17.15 -15.32
CA PRO A 353 -0.38 16.12 -14.70
C PRO A 353 0.71 15.56 -15.63
N ILE A 354 1.92 15.34 -15.09
CA ILE A 354 3.11 14.88 -15.86
C ILE A 354 2.79 13.65 -16.71
N TYR A 355 2.06 12.67 -16.13
CA TYR A 355 1.76 11.43 -16.84
C TYR A 355 0.87 11.63 -18.08
N LEU A 356 -0.06 12.60 -18.04
CA LEU A 356 -0.91 12.93 -19.17
C LEU A 356 -0.10 13.62 -20.28
N ILE A 357 0.80 14.54 -19.91
CA ILE A 357 1.70 15.21 -20.87
C ILE A 357 2.62 14.18 -21.53
N SER A 358 3.23 13.29 -20.73
CA SER A 358 4.12 12.25 -21.27
C SER A 358 3.39 11.30 -22.20
N LEU A 359 2.18 10.84 -21.80
CA LEU A 359 1.35 9.96 -22.62
C LEU A 359 0.92 10.65 -23.92
N PHE A 360 0.52 11.92 -23.84
CA PHE A 360 0.12 12.72 -25.00
C PHE A 360 1.27 12.91 -26.00
N ILE A 361 2.45 13.35 -25.52
CA ILE A 361 3.63 13.54 -26.34
C ILE A 361 4.02 12.24 -27.07
N ASN A 362 3.96 11.12 -26.35
CA ASN A 362 4.29 9.82 -26.93
C ASN A 362 3.27 9.40 -27.99
N GLN A 363 1.96 9.57 -27.73
CA GLN A 363 0.91 9.16 -28.67
C GLN A 363 0.80 10.07 -29.89
N GLU A 364 1.01 11.39 -29.72
CA GLU A 364 0.82 12.37 -30.78
C GLU A 364 2.09 12.60 -31.63
N TYR A 365 3.26 12.69 -30.96
CA TYR A 365 4.53 12.98 -31.63
C TYR A 365 5.43 11.74 -31.80
N GLY A 366 5.09 10.59 -31.18
CA GLY A 366 5.92 9.38 -31.24
C GLY A 366 7.30 9.54 -30.57
N LYS A 367 7.43 10.48 -29.65
CA LYS A 367 8.70 10.90 -29.03
C LYS A 367 8.54 11.02 -27.52
N ASN A 368 9.65 10.97 -26.79
CA ASN A 368 9.64 11.36 -25.40
C ASN A 368 9.78 12.91 -25.25
N PHE A 369 9.57 13.42 -24.02
CA PHE A 369 9.63 14.85 -23.74
C PHE A 369 10.99 15.48 -24.11
N ASN A 370 12.10 14.83 -23.79
CA ASN A 370 13.43 15.36 -24.05
C ASN A 370 13.73 15.38 -25.55
N GLU A 371 13.27 14.41 -26.30
CA GLU A 371 13.36 14.38 -27.75
C GLU A 371 12.56 15.54 -28.38
N LEU A 372 11.33 15.74 -27.88
CA LEU A 372 10.49 16.85 -28.37
C LEU A 372 11.14 18.22 -28.08
N ILE A 373 11.64 18.44 -26.87
CA ILE A 373 12.35 19.69 -26.50
C ILE A 373 13.60 19.88 -27.34
N ASN A 374 14.38 18.82 -27.57
CA ASN A 374 15.57 18.90 -28.38
C ASN A 374 15.24 19.24 -29.87
N ASP A 375 14.12 18.75 -30.40
CA ASP A 375 13.66 19.07 -31.72
C ASP A 375 13.32 20.57 -31.85
N TYR A 376 12.60 21.16 -30.87
CA TYR A 376 12.31 22.59 -30.82
C TYR A 376 13.59 23.42 -30.72
N ARG A 377 14.60 22.96 -29.96
CA ARG A 377 15.90 23.63 -29.87
C ARG A 377 16.67 23.61 -31.19
N VAL A 378 16.64 22.47 -31.90
CA VAL A 378 17.29 22.37 -33.25
C VAL A 378 16.61 23.27 -34.25
N ASP A 379 15.26 23.34 -34.27
CA ASP A 379 14.49 24.25 -35.13
C ASP A 379 14.82 25.71 -34.82
N TYR A 380 14.93 26.05 -33.54
CA TYR A 380 15.32 27.40 -33.13
C TYR A 380 16.73 27.78 -33.60
N VAL A 381 17.68 26.86 -33.56
CA VAL A 381 19.03 27.06 -34.10
C VAL A 381 18.97 27.29 -35.61
N GLU A 382 18.14 26.52 -36.33
CA GLU A 382 17.94 26.66 -37.76
C GLU A 382 17.37 28.06 -38.10
N ASP A 383 16.36 28.51 -37.35
CA ASP A 383 15.73 29.81 -37.55
C ASP A 383 16.69 30.97 -37.22
N LEU A 384 17.51 30.84 -36.18
CA LEU A 384 18.54 31.84 -35.85
C LEU A 384 19.57 31.99 -36.96
N LEU A 385 20.05 30.89 -37.52
CA LEU A 385 21.03 30.90 -38.60
C LEU A 385 20.49 31.49 -39.90
N LYS A 386 19.18 31.39 -40.15
CA LYS A 386 18.50 31.99 -41.33
C LYS A 386 18.25 33.49 -41.17
N GLN A 387 17.95 33.97 -39.97
CA GLN A 387 17.50 35.34 -39.73
C GLN A 387 18.63 36.34 -39.53
N SER A 388 19.83 35.92 -39.19
CA SER A 388 20.94 36.81 -38.85
C SER A 388 22.20 36.43 -39.64
N PRO A 389 22.58 37.17 -40.70
CA PRO A 389 23.85 36.98 -41.42
C PRO A 389 25.07 37.05 -40.48
N ASP A 390 24.99 37.88 -39.43
CA ASP A 390 26.07 38.01 -38.43
C ASP A 390 26.19 36.78 -37.50
N SER A 391 25.18 35.92 -37.47
CA SER A 391 25.26 34.68 -36.69
C SER A 391 26.30 33.67 -37.23
N GLN A 392 26.76 33.86 -38.46
CA GLN A 392 27.89 33.08 -39.03
C GLN A 392 29.24 33.38 -38.37
N SER A 393 29.34 34.46 -37.59
CA SER A 393 30.53 34.77 -36.79
C SER A 393 30.61 34.00 -35.47
N PHE A 394 29.51 33.42 -35.03
CA PHE A 394 29.46 32.62 -33.80
C PHE A 394 29.75 31.15 -34.10
N THR A 395 30.39 30.47 -33.13
CA THR A 395 30.58 29.03 -33.24
C THR A 395 29.22 28.31 -33.06
N LEU A 396 29.01 27.20 -33.76
CA LEU A 396 27.80 26.38 -33.63
C LEU A 396 27.50 25.98 -32.15
N GLU A 397 28.56 25.93 -31.36
CA GLU A 397 28.46 25.64 -29.92
C GLU A 397 27.85 26.79 -29.13
N ALA A 398 28.24 28.02 -29.43
CA ALA A 398 27.69 29.21 -28.79
C ALA A 398 26.20 29.36 -29.14
N ILE A 399 25.82 29.09 -30.39
CA ILE A 399 24.43 29.11 -30.85
C ILE A 399 23.62 27.97 -30.19
N ALA A 400 24.19 26.77 -30.06
CA ALA A 400 23.54 25.67 -29.39
C ALA A 400 23.29 25.97 -27.88
N GLN A 401 24.24 26.65 -27.24
CA GLN A 401 24.11 27.06 -25.85
C GLN A 401 22.99 28.11 -25.67
N SER A 402 22.86 29.07 -26.57
CA SER A 402 21.76 30.04 -26.57
C SER A 402 20.39 29.39 -26.84
N ALA A 403 20.35 28.25 -27.51
CA ALA A 403 19.15 27.42 -27.70
C ALA A 403 18.84 26.51 -26.51
N GLY A 404 19.59 26.59 -25.41
CA GLY A 404 19.32 25.86 -24.18
C GLY A 404 19.98 24.48 -24.09
N PHE A 405 20.87 24.11 -25.01
CA PHE A 405 21.65 22.86 -24.87
C PHE A 405 22.71 22.97 -23.76
N LYS A 406 22.75 22.01 -22.85
CA LYS A 406 23.73 21.99 -21.76
C LYS A 406 25.14 21.55 -22.18
N SER A 407 25.25 20.79 -23.26
CA SER A 407 26.54 20.28 -23.74
C SER A 407 26.55 20.11 -25.25
N ARG A 408 27.78 20.19 -25.81
CA ARG A 408 28.05 19.95 -27.24
C ARG A 408 27.59 18.55 -27.66
N ASN A 409 27.79 17.53 -26.82
CA ASN A 409 27.42 16.17 -27.15
C ASN A 409 25.90 15.99 -27.29
N THR A 410 25.13 16.63 -26.40
CA THR A 410 23.65 16.60 -26.45
C THR A 410 23.15 17.28 -27.74
N PHE A 411 23.75 18.39 -28.12
CA PHE A 411 23.42 19.09 -29.38
C PHE A 411 23.73 18.24 -30.63
N ILE A 412 24.95 17.65 -30.69
CA ILE A 412 25.34 16.79 -31.81
C ILE A 412 24.40 15.59 -31.92
N GLY A 413 24.07 14.96 -30.78
CA GLY A 413 23.14 13.83 -30.71
C GLY A 413 21.74 14.20 -31.18
N ALA A 414 21.21 15.36 -30.76
CA ALA A 414 19.90 15.84 -31.16
C ALA A 414 19.81 16.12 -32.69
N VAL A 415 20.78 16.80 -33.23
CA VAL A 415 20.84 17.08 -34.67
C VAL A 415 20.95 15.78 -35.47
N LYS A 416 21.83 14.88 -35.06
CA LYS A 416 22.02 13.58 -35.73
C LYS A 416 20.75 12.73 -35.67
N LYS A 417 20.06 12.73 -34.55
CA LYS A 417 18.80 11.97 -34.38
C LYS A 417 17.69 12.55 -35.27
N LYS A 418 17.59 13.89 -35.37
CA LYS A 418 16.57 14.58 -36.15
C LYS A 418 16.82 14.50 -37.66
N SER A 419 18.08 14.65 -38.10
CA SER A 419 18.43 14.83 -39.50
C SER A 419 19.22 13.71 -40.14
N GLY A 420 19.79 12.78 -39.35
CA GLY A 420 20.73 11.77 -39.79
C GLY A 420 22.14 12.30 -40.11
N MET A 421 22.38 13.63 -39.96
CA MET A 421 23.61 14.30 -40.37
C MET A 421 24.35 14.91 -39.16
N THR A 422 25.62 15.26 -39.37
CA THR A 422 26.36 16.05 -38.38
C THR A 422 25.87 17.51 -38.40
N PRO A 423 25.97 18.29 -37.31
CA PRO A 423 25.50 19.68 -37.26
C PRO A 423 26.10 20.54 -38.37
N SER A 424 27.40 20.42 -38.61
CA SER A 424 28.07 21.18 -39.67
C SER A 424 27.50 20.88 -41.08
N SER A 425 27.27 19.60 -41.40
CA SER A 425 26.66 19.20 -42.68
C SER A 425 25.19 19.58 -42.80
N TYR A 426 24.45 19.54 -41.68
CA TYR A 426 23.03 19.86 -41.67
C TYR A 426 22.77 21.35 -41.90
N PHE A 427 23.46 22.18 -41.13
CA PHE A 427 23.25 23.63 -41.22
C PHE A 427 23.90 24.27 -42.45
N SER A 428 25.05 23.76 -42.93
CA SER A 428 25.62 24.27 -44.20
C SER A 428 24.71 24.01 -45.39
N LYS A 429 23.95 22.92 -45.40
CA LYS A 429 23.04 22.55 -46.50
C LYS A 429 21.72 23.32 -46.48
N LYS A 430 21.32 23.92 -45.33
CA LYS A 430 20.05 24.63 -45.17
C LYS A 430 20.18 26.17 -45.17
N VAL A 431 21.40 26.70 -45.01
CA VAL A 431 21.68 28.14 -45.00
C VAL A 431 22.22 28.61 -46.32
N THR A 432 22.55 27.69 -47.26
CA THR A 432 22.78 27.99 -48.67
C THR A 432 21.47 27.94 -49.42
#